data_5777e6fcaa9bb9ede6cbdb30c77f7a87
#
_entry.id   5777e6fcaa9bb9ede6cbdb30c77f7a87
#
_cell.length_a   1.000
_cell.length_b   1.000
_cell.length_c   1.000
_cell.angle_alpha   90.00
_cell.angle_beta   90.00
_cell.angle_gamma   90.00
#
_symmetry.space_group_name_H-M   'P 1'
#
loop_
_entity.id
_entity.type
_entity.pdbx_description
1 polymer ?
#
loop_
_entity_poly.entity_id
_entity_poly.type
_entity_poly.pdbx_seq_one_letter_code
_entity_poly.pdbx_strand_id
1 'polypeptide(L)'
;MKKNIIKIAKEVVKIETASLKKLEANIGKSFEQIIKTIINCKNGKIIISGVGKSGIIGKKWSATLSSTGTPSFFLDASNASHGDMGQITSNDILILISLSGQSEELKNIIQYTSRNKNIKLIGITSKKDSLLYKNADLKFLLPSVKEAGPGNIVPTSSTTVQVALGDAIAITCMVYKKFGKLDFKKFHPSGSLSIKLKTVEDLMLSGKKIPFVNENVSMKDALVSITKKNLGTLVIRNNRNYTTGILTDGDLKRINNIKLSFKDLKLKKVMKK
;
A
#
# COMPACT_ATOMS: atom_id res chain seq x y z
N MET A 1 -31.69 -8.83 -35.16
CA MET A 1 -30.20 -8.94 -35.21
C MET A 1 -29.65 -9.29 -33.83
N LYS A 2 -29.05 -10.48 -33.64
CA LYS A 2 -28.33 -10.82 -32.39
C LYS A 2 -27.16 -9.83 -32.22
N LYS A 3 -27.23 -8.96 -31.21
CA LYS A 3 -26.09 -8.10 -30.86
C LYS A 3 -24.91 -8.99 -30.48
N ASN A 4 -23.76 -8.79 -31.10
CA ASN A 4 -22.54 -9.55 -30.78
C ASN A 4 -22.04 -9.11 -29.38
N ILE A 5 -22.15 -9.98 -28.39
CA ILE A 5 -21.79 -9.74 -27.00
C ILE A 5 -20.33 -9.25 -26.86
N ILE A 6 -19.43 -9.91 -27.59
CA ILE A 6 -18.00 -9.55 -27.57
C ILE A 6 -17.77 -8.13 -28.11
N LYS A 7 -18.48 -7.76 -29.20
CA LYS A 7 -18.38 -6.42 -29.78
C LYS A 7 -18.85 -5.34 -28.79
N ILE A 8 -19.96 -5.60 -28.07
CA ILE A 8 -20.46 -4.68 -27.05
C ILE A 8 -19.43 -4.50 -25.94
N ALA A 9 -18.89 -5.59 -25.39
CA ALA A 9 -17.90 -5.54 -24.31
C ALA A 9 -16.63 -4.75 -24.74
N LYS A 10 -16.11 -5.02 -25.94
CA LYS A 10 -14.95 -4.29 -26.47
C LYS A 10 -15.23 -2.79 -26.66
N GLU A 11 -16.44 -2.41 -27.08
CA GLU A 11 -16.82 -1.01 -27.22
C GLU A 11 -16.89 -0.28 -25.88
N VAL A 12 -17.40 -0.92 -24.81
CA VAL A 12 -17.37 -0.39 -23.45
C VAL A 12 -15.93 -0.05 -23.04
N VAL A 13 -15.02 -1.03 -23.13
CA VAL A 13 -13.62 -0.83 -22.76
C VAL A 13 -12.95 0.26 -23.58
N LYS A 14 -13.26 0.36 -24.89
CA LYS A 14 -12.74 1.38 -25.78
C LYS A 14 -13.17 2.80 -25.36
N ILE A 15 -14.43 2.97 -24.99
CA ILE A 15 -14.98 4.26 -24.51
C ILE A 15 -14.32 4.67 -23.19
N GLU A 16 -14.17 3.74 -22.26
CA GLU A 16 -13.49 4.00 -20.97
C GLU A 16 -12.00 4.33 -21.18
N THR A 17 -11.30 3.61 -22.05
CA THR A 17 -9.90 3.93 -22.42
C THR A 17 -9.76 5.33 -22.98
N ALA A 18 -10.67 5.75 -23.87
CA ALA A 18 -10.67 7.11 -24.40
C ALA A 18 -10.90 8.17 -23.31
N SER A 19 -11.71 7.82 -22.28
CA SER A 19 -11.97 8.69 -21.13
C SER A 19 -10.76 8.83 -20.22
N LEU A 20 -9.97 7.76 -20.04
CA LEU A 20 -8.70 7.79 -19.32
C LEU A 20 -7.64 8.65 -20.03
N LYS A 21 -7.57 8.65 -21.36
CA LYS A 21 -6.70 9.56 -22.13
C LYS A 21 -7.08 11.03 -21.91
N LYS A 22 -8.38 11.35 -21.80
CA LYS A 22 -8.81 12.70 -21.43
C LYS A 22 -8.39 13.08 -20.00
N LEU A 23 -8.44 12.14 -19.06
CA LEU A 23 -7.95 12.39 -17.71
C LEU A 23 -6.44 12.68 -17.71
N GLU A 24 -5.65 11.87 -18.41
CA GLU A 24 -4.20 12.04 -18.55
C GLU A 24 -3.87 13.44 -19.04
N ALA A 25 -4.50 13.89 -20.13
CA ALA A 25 -4.31 15.23 -20.67
C ALA A 25 -4.76 16.36 -19.72
N ASN A 26 -5.65 16.06 -18.78
CA ASN A 26 -6.19 17.01 -17.81
C ASN A 26 -5.35 17.14 -16.53
N ILE A 27 -4.39 16.25 -16.31
CA ILE A 27 -3.47 16.32 -15.17
C ILE A 27 -2.50 17.49 -15.39
N GLY A 28 -2.58 18.50 -14.52
CA GLY A 28 -1.79 19.73 -14.64
C GLY A 28 -1.66 20.44 -13.30
N LYS A 29 -1.60 21.78 -13.32
CA LYS A 29 -1.34 22.62 -12.12
C LYS A 29 -2.29 22.38 -10.97
N SER A 30 -3.58 22.14 -11.22
CA SER A 30 -4.56 21.86 -10.17
C SER A 30 -4.25 20.54 -9.44
N PHE A 31 -3.87 19.50 -10.18
CA PHE A 31 -3.41 18.24 -9.61
C PHE A 31 -2.17 18.44 -8.75
N GLU A 32 -1.17 19.17 -9.26
CA GLU A 32 0.07 19.46 -8.53
C GLU A 32 -0.22 20.20 -7.20
N GLN A 33 -1.10 21.19 -7.20
CA GLN A 33 -1.50 21.90 -5.99
C GLN A 33 -2.16 20.97 -4.96
N ILE A 34 -3.04 20.07 -5.40
CA ILE A 34 -3.67 19.07 -4.54
C ILE A 34 -2.62 18.16 -3.92
N ILE A 35 -1.68 17.65 -4.72
CA ILE A 35 -0.62 16.78 -4.21
C ILE A 35 0.24 17.52 -3.17
N LYS A 36 0.70 18.73 -3.46
CA LYS A 36 1.48 19.55 -2.51
C LYS A 36 0.73 19.75 -1.19
N THR A 37 -0.57 20.01 -1.26
CA THR A 37 -1.41 20.20 -0.07
C THR A 37 -1.50 18.92 0.76
N ILE A 38 -1.74 17.77 0.12
CA ILE A 38 -1.80 16.46 0.80
C ILE A 38 -0.46 16.09 1.45
N ILE A 39 0.65 16.32 0.75
CA ILE A 39 2.00 16.00 1.27
C ILE A 39 2.34 16.86 2.49
N ASN A 40 1.90 18.11 2.50
CA ASN A 40 2.15 19.06 3.58
C ASN A 40 1.19 18.87 4.78
N CYS A 41 0.20 18.03 4.69
CA CYS A 41 -0.69 17.66 5.80
C CYS A 41 0.03 16.74 6.80
N LYS A 42 0.79 17.34 7.74
CA LYS A 42 1.63 16.58 8.69
C LYS A 42 0.86 16.10 9.94
N ASN A 43 -0.08 16.91 10.44
CA ASN A 43 -0.77 16.68 11.70
C ASN A 43 -2.27 16.42 11.51
N GLY A 44 -2.69 16.12 10.30
CA GLY A 44 -4.06 15.80 9.94
C GLY A 44 -4.14 14.54 9.10
N LYS A 45 -5.33 14.19 8.71
CA LYS A 45 -5.64 13.06 7.84
C LYS A 45 -6.43 13.53 6.62
N ILE A 46 -6.49 12.66 5.62
CA ILE A 46 -7.27 12.91 4.41
C ILE A 46 -8.63 12.24 4.59
N ILE A 47 -9.67 13.04 4.66
CA ILE A 47 -11.04 12.56 4.77
C ILE A 47 -11.67 12.62 3.38
N ILE A 48 -12.24 11.51 2.94
CA ILE A 48 -12.86 11.43 1.62
C ILE A 48 -14.34 11.17 1.80
N SER A 49 -15.18 11.90 1.07
CA SER A 49 -16.60 11.68 1.07
C SER A 49 -17.20 11.79 -0.33
N GLY A 50 -18.35 11.18 -0.52
CA GLY A 50 -19.11 11.16 -1.75
C GLY A 50 -20.36 10.31 -1.60
N VAL A 51 -21.27 10.39 -2.57
CA VAL A 51 -22.57 9.71 -2.54
C VAL A 51 -22.65 8.67 -3.65
N GLY A 52 -23.35 7.56 -3.40
CA GLY A 52 -23.59 6.52 -4.38
C GLY A 52 -22.29 5.91 -4.93
N LYS A 53 -22.14 5.84 -6.26
CA LYS A 53 -20.93 5.30 -6.90
C LYS A 53 -19.67 6.11 -6.58
N SER A 54 -19.77 7.44 -6.50
CA SER A 54 -18.65 8.29 -6.06
C SER A 54 -18.25 8.02 -4.61
N GLY A 55 -19.19 7.67 -3.73
CA GLY A 55 -18.90 7.23 -2.36
C GLY A 55 -18.14 5.90 -2.30
N ILE A 56 -18.54 4.93 -3.12
CA ILE A 56 -17.83 3.63 -3.23
C ILE A 56 -16.38 3.86 -3.71
N ILE A 57 -16.21 4.74 -4.69
CA ILE A 57 -14.88 5.13 -5.17
C ILE A 57 -14.10 5.88 -4.09
N GLY A 58 -14.74 6.75 -3.33
CA GLY A 58 -14.13 7.45 -2.20
C GLY A 58 -13.62 6.48 -1.11
N LYS A 59 -14.36 5.40 -0.83
CA LYS A 59 -13.88 4.30 0.04
C LYS A 59 -12.61 3.66 -0.52
N LYS A 60 -12.57 3.40 -1.83
CA LYS A 60 -11.37 2.88 -2.51
C LYS A 60 -10.18 3.85 -2.42
N TRP A 61 -10.40 5.15 -2.60
CA TRP A 61 -9.35 6.16 -2.47
C TRP A 61 -8.76 6.16 -1.06
N SER A 62 -9.62 6.20 -0.03
CA SER A 62 -9.16 6.21 1.36
C SER A 62 -8.35 4.98 1.71
N ALA A 63 -8.80 3.79 1.28
CA ALA A 63 -8.07 2.54 1.47
C ALA A 63 -6.70 2.56 0.79
N THR A 64 -6.63 3.06 -0.46
CA THR A 64 -5.37 3.14 -1.20
C THR A 64 -4.40 4.14 -0.57
N LEU A 65 -4.85 5.34 -0.20
CA LEU A 65 -4.04 6.36 0.48
C LEU A 65 -3.49 5.83 1.81
N SER A 66 -4.33 5.22 2.64
CA SER A 66 -3.92 4.65 3.92
C SER A 66 -2.86 3.57 3.74
N SER A 67 -3.07 2.66 2.78
CA SER A 67 -2.13 1.55 2.51
C SER A 67 -0.81 2.02 1.89
N THR A 68 -0.74 3.22 1.34
CA THR A 68 0.44 3.83 0.73
C THR A 68 1.06 4.97 1.57
N GLY A 69 0.76 5.01 2.88
CA GLY A 69 1.43 5.90 3.83
C GLY A 69 0.82 7.30 3.96
N THR A 70 -0.39 7.51 3.48
CA THR A 70 -1.14 8.74 3.70
C THR A 70 -2.37 8.43 4.56
N PRO A 71 -2.39 8.79 5.86
CA PRO A 71 -3.52 8.52 6.75
C PRO A 71 -4.82 9.07 6.17
N SER A 72 -5.79 8.19 5.98
CA SER A 72 -7.05 8.53 5.32
C SER A 72 -8.19 7.64 5.80
N PHE A 73 -9.42 8.18 5.80
CA PHE A 73 -10.63 7.40 6.00
C PHE A 73 -11.78 7.96 5.15
N PHE A 74 -12.82 7.16 5.01
CA PHE A 74 -14.03 7.56 4.29
C PHE A 74 -15.09 8.01 5.28
N LEU A 75 -15.62 9.23 5.08
CA LEU A 75 -16.76 9.78 5.80
C LEU A 75 -18.03 9.55 4.96
N ASP A 76 -18.99 8.83 5.50
CA ASP A 76 -20.26 8.63 4.83
C ASP A 76 -21.07 9.94 4.85
N ALA A 77 -21.42 10.44 3.66
CA ALA A 77 -22.12 11.72 3.54
C ALA A 77 -23.52 11.71 4.16
N SER A 78 -24.17 10.55 4.19
CA SER A 78 -25.50 10.41 4.80
C SER A 78 -25.41 10.51 6.32
N ASN A 79 -24.41 9.87 6.92
CA ASN A 79 -24.19 9.87 8.37
C ASN A 79 -23.52 11.16 8.86
N ALA A 80 -22.84 11.90 7.99
CA ALA A 80 -22.17 13.14 8.36
C ALA A 80 -23.11 14.13 9.07
N SER A 81 -24.35 14.26 8.58
CA SER A 81 -25.37 15.14 9.17
C SER A 81 -25.92 14.65 10.52
N HIS A 82 -25.60 13.42 10.91
CA HIS A 82 -26.03 12.78 12.16
C HIS A 82 -24.92 12.67 13.22
N GLY A 83 -23.89 13.50 13.10
CA GLY A 83 -22.82 13.60 14.10
C GLY A 83 -21.43 13.19 13.61
N ASP A 84 -21.31 12.42 12.52
CA ASP A 84 -20.02 11.93 12.01
C ASP A 84 -19.08 13.06 11.54
N MET A 85 -19.58 14.27 11.29
CA MET A 85 -18.73 15.47 11.09
C MET A 85 -17.81 15.76 12.28
N GLY A 86 -18.13 15.27 13.48
CA GLY A 86 -17.25 15.34 14.65
C GLY A 86 -15.91 14.59 14.49
N GLN A 87 -15.79 13.71 13.49
CA GLN A 87 -14.53 13.02 13.15
C GLN A 87 -13.53 13.93 12.41
N ILE A 88 -13.98 15.10 11.92
CA ILE A 88 -13.15 16.06 11.18
C ILE A 88 -12.49 17.01 12.18
N THR A 89 -11.17 17.15 12.09
CA THR A 89 -10.38 18.07 12.92
C THR A 89 -9.82 19.23 12.10
N SER A 90 -9.39 20.29 12.77
CA SER A 90 -8.93 21.53 12.13
C SER A 90 -7.71 21.38 11.19
N ASN A 91 -6.97 20.30 11.33
CA ASN A 91 -5.76 20.05 10.50
C ASN A 91 -6.04 19.08 9.34
N ASP A 92 -7.29 18.64 9.19
CA ASP A 92 -7.63 17.65 8.16
C ASP A 92 -7.84 18.29 6.78
N ILE A 93 -7.67 17.50 5.75
CA ILE A 93 -8.04 17.83 4.39
C ILE A 93 -9.27 17.00 4.04
N LEU A 94 -10.32 17.65 3.59
CA LEU A 94 -11.54 16.99 3.14
C LEU A 94 -11.60 16.98 1.61
N ILE A 95 -11.75 15.80 1.02
CA ILE A 95 -11.92 15.61 -0.42
C ILE A 95 -13.36 15.15 -0.69
N LEU A 96 -14.14 15.98 -1.38
CA LEU A 96 -15.49 15.63 -1.80
C LEU A 96 -15.50 15.24 -3.28
N ILE A 97 -16.07 14.06 -3.58
CA ILE A 97 -16.19 13.53 -4.93
C ILE A 97 -17.65 13.52 -5.34
N SER A 98 -18.00 14.33 -6.33
CA SER A 98 -19.36 14.37 -6.90
C SER A 98 -19.31 14.81 -8.36
N LEU A 99 -19.77 13.95 -9.29
CA LEU A 99 -19.76 14.27 -10.69
C LEU A 99 -20.56 15.54 -11.01
N SER A 100 -21.77 15.67 -10.44
CA SER A 100 -22.61 16.88 -10.58
C SER A 100 -22.13 18.03 -9.70
N GLY A 101 -21.49 17.72 -8.56
CA GLY A 101 -21.11 18.69 -7.54
C GLY A 101 -22.28 19.35 -6.81
N GLN A 102 -23.49 18.74 -6.89
CA GLN A 102 -24.75 19.29 -6.39
C GLN A 102 -25.55 18.32 -5.50
N SER A 103 -24.92 17.23 -5.04
CA SER A 103 -25.59 16.25 -4.19
C SER A 103 -26.04 16.90 -2.88
N GLU A 104 -27.28 16.68 -2.49
CA GLU A 104 -27.89 17.30 -1.29
C GLU A 104 -27.12 16.95 -0.01
N GLU A 105 -26.72 15.70 0.11
CA GLU A 105 -25.99 15.16 1.26
C GLU A 105 -24.63 15.89 1.47
N LEU A 106 -24.03 16.39 0.38
CA LEU A 106 -22.76 17.10 0.44
C LEU A 106 -22.92 18.58 0.85
N LYS A 107 -24.11 19.13 0.78
CA LYS A 107 -24.36 20.54 1.14
C LYS A 107 -23.98 20.83 2.60
N ASN A 108 -24.40 19.96 3.52
CA ASN A 108 -24.11 20.12 4.94
C ASN A 108 -22.60 20.06 5.23
N ILE A 109 -21.89 19.17 4.54
CA ILE A 109 -20.43 19.04 4.68
C ILE A 109 -19.73 20.28 4.11
N ILE A 110 -20.17 20.80 2.96
CA ILE A 110 -19.64 22.03 2.36
C ILE A 110 -19.89 23.24 3.29
N GLN A 111 -21.07 23.36 3.88
CA GLN A 111 -21.38 24.43 4.85
C GLN A 111 -20.53 24.30 6.11
N TYR A 112 -20.32 23.08 6.62
CA TYR A 112 -19.45 22.83 7.76
C TYR A 112 -18.01 23.31 7.50
N THR A 113 -17.43 22.96 6.35
CA THR A 113 -16.07 23.41 5.99
C THR A 113 -16.00 24.93 5.76
N SER A 114 -17.05 25.54 5.19
CA SER A 114 -17.08 27.00 4.99
C SER A 114 -17.04 27.79 6.30
N ARG A 115 -17.58 27.23 7.40
CA ARG A 115 -17.52 27.78 8.75
C ARG A 115 -16.23 27.48 9.50
N ASN A 116 -15.52 26.41 9.11
CA ASN A 116 -14.29 25.94 9.73
C ASN A 116 -13.10 26.13 8.78
N LYS A 117 -12.61 27.36 8.64
CA LYS A 117 -11.58 27.77 7.65
C LYS A 117 -10.24 27.06 7.76
N ASN A 118 -9.97 26.39 8.87
CA ASN A 118 -8.74 25.60 9.05
C ASN A 118 -8.80 24.25 8.31
N ILE A 119 -9.99 23.76 7.95
CA ILE A 119 -10.20 22.55 7.18
C ILE A 119 -10.09 22.92 5.70
N LYS A 120 -9.17 22.29 4.97
CA LYS A 120 -9.02 22.50 3.52
C LYS A 120 -9.99 21.61 2.76
N LEU A 121 -10.86 22.22 1.95
CA LEU A 121 -11.80 21.51 1.09
C LEU A 121 -11.24 21.36 -0.33
N ILE A 122 -11.13 20.12 -0.80
CA ILE A 122 -10.80 19.78 -2.18
C ILE A 122 -12.05 19.25 -2.88
N GLY A 123 -12.48 19.90 -3.93
CA GLY A 123 -13.65 19.51 -4.71
C GLY A 123 -13.27 18.80 -6.01
N ILE A 124 -13.78 17.58 -6.19
CA ILE A 124 -13.62 16.78 -7.41
C ILE A 124 -14.99 16.69 -8.11
N THR A 125 -15.13 17.40 -9.23
CA THR A 125 -16.42 17.49 -9.96
C THR A 125 -16.21 17.72 -11.45
N SER A 126 -17.22 17.45 -12.29
CA SER A 126 -17.19 17.79 -13.73
C SER A 126 -17.89 19.12 -14.06
N LYS A 127 -18.45 19.84 -13.07
CA LYS A 127 -19.27 21.05 -13.26
C LYS A 127 -18.67 22.25 -12.56
N LYS A 128 -18.23 23.26 -13.32
CA LYS A 128 -17.65 24.53 -12.82
C LYS A 128 -18.66 25.39 -12.05
N ASP A 129 -19.92 25.31 -12.42
CA ASP A 129 -21.03 26.06 -11.84
C ASP A 129 -21.63 25.41 -10.59
N SER A 130 -21.16 24.23 -10.23
CA SER A 130 -21.67 23.46 -9.07
C SER A 130 -21.33 24.10 -7.73
N LEU A 131 -22.16 23.78 -6.73
CA LEU A 131 -21.96 24.20 -5.35
C LEU A 131 -20.57 23.75 -4.83
N LEU A 132 -20.19 22.51 -5.08
CA LEU A 132 -18.90 21.97 -4.67
C LEU A 132 -17.75 22.77 -5.29
N TYR A 133 -17.78 23.01 -6.61
CA TYR A 133 -16.69 23.72 -7.28
C TYR A 133 -16.53 25.17 -6.77
N LYS A 134 -17.65 25.87 -6.53
CA LYS A 134 -17.62 27.27 -6.06
C LYS A 134 -17.04 27.39 -4.65
N ASN A 135 -17.31 26.44 -3.78
CA ASN A 135 -16.95 26.51 -2.36
C ASN A 135 -15.64 25.78 -1.98
N ALA A 136 -15.08 24.97 -2.86
CA ALA A 136 -13.83 24.27 -2.58
C ALA A 136 -12.63 25.24 -2.63
N ASP A 137 -11.66 25.06 -1.71
CA ASP A 137 -10.38 25.79 -1.70
C ASP A 137 -9.51 25.36 -2.91
N LEU A 138 -9.40 24.06 -3.13
CA LEU A 138 -8.74 23.46 -4.30
C LEU A 138 -9.75 22.66 -5.11
N LYS A 139 -9.58 22.70 -6.43
CA LYS A 139 -10.56 22.20 -7.38
C LYS A 139 -9.88 21.32 -8.41
N PHE A 140 -10.41 20.13 -8.64
CA PHE A 140 -10.06 19.33 -9.80
C PHE A 140 -11.29 19.15 -10.68
N LEU A 141 -11.26 19.71 -11.87
CA LEU A 141 -12.34 19.57 -12.83
C LEU A 141 -12.14 18.27 -13.61
N LEU A 142 -13.02 17.29 -13.40
CA LEU A 142 -13.01 16.05 -14.17
C LEU A 142 -13.30 16.35 -15.65
N PRO A 143 -12.63 15.67 -16.59
CA PRO A 143 -12.91 15.84 -18.00
C PRO A 143 -14.34 15.39 -18.33
N SER A 144 -14.95 16.04 -19.32
CA SER A 144 -16.25 15.60 -19.87
C SER A 144 -16.05 14.29 -20.63
N VAL A 145 -16.74 13.25 -20.16
CA VAL A 145 -16.65 11.90 -20.73
C VAL A 145 -18.02 11.39 -21.15
N LYS A 146 -18.04 10.48 -22.11
CA LYS A 146 -19.24 9.76 -22.55
C LYS A 146 -19.34 8.47 -21.75
N GLU A 147 -20.49 8.21 -21.15
CA GLU A 147 -20.74 6.93 -20.49
C GLU A 147 -20.87 5.80 -21.52
N ALA A 148 -20.38 4.61 -21.16
CA ALA A 148 -20.29 3.50 -22.13
C ALA A 148 -21.61 2.76 -22.38
N GLY A 149 -22.65 3.05 -21.60
CA GLY A 149 -23.97 2.40 -21.72
C GLY A 149 -24.91 3.07 -22.70
N PRO A 150 -26.03 2.42 -23.04
CA PRO A 150 -27.08 3.01 -23.84
C PRO A 150 -27.60 4.32 -23.23
N GLY A 151 -27.76 5.35 -24.02
CA GLY A 151 -28.29 6.64 -23.58
C GLY A 151 -27.35 7.46 -22.69
N ASN A 152 -26.11 7.05 -22.43
CA ASN A 152 -25.16 7.69 -21.51
C ASN A 152 -25.69 7.87 -20.09
N ILE A 153 -26.52 6.97 -19.60
CA ILE A 153 -27.20 7.08 -18.30
C ILE A 153 -26.41 6.41 -17.18
N VAL A 154 -25.81 5.24 -17.47
CA VAL A 154 -25.15 4.43 -16.43
C VAL A 154 -23.72 4.93 -16.21
N PRO A 155 -23.38 5.39 -14.98
CA PRO A 155 -22.01 5.80 -14.67
C PRO A 155 -21.03 4.62 -14.86
N THR A 156 -20.14 4.77 -15.81
CA THR A 156 -19.09 3.82 -16.22
C THR A 156 -17.78 4.58 -16.42
N SER A 157 -17.63 5.29 -17.54
CA SER A 157 -16.44 6.09 -17.85
C SER A 157 -16.15 7.15 -16.77
N SER A 158 -17.16 7.82 -16.28
CA SER A 158 -16.99 8.80 -15.19
C SER A 158 -16.45 8.18 -13.92
N THR A 159 -16.91 6.98 -13.56
CA THR A 159 -16.43 6.24 -12.39
C THR A 159 -15.02 5.70 -12.60
N THR A 160 -14.70 5.17 -13.77
CA THR A 160 -13.35 4.73 -14.16
C THR A 160 -12.34 5.87 -14.08
N VAL A 161 -12.69 7.06 -14.56
CA VAL A 161 -11.87 8.28 -14.44
C VAL A 161 -11.65 8.66 -12.98
N GLN A 162 -12.68 8.60 -12.13
CA GLN A 162 -12.54 8.87 -10.69
C GLN A 162 -11.61 7.86 -10.01
N VAL A 163 -11.73 6.56 -10.32
CA VAL A 163 -10.83 5.54 -9.77
C VAL A 163 -9.37 5.84 -10.13
N ALA A 164 -9.11 6.08 -11.42
CA ALA A 164 -7.76 6.34 -11.92
C ALA A 164 -7.15 7.63 -11.32
N LEU A 165 -7.95 8.69 -11.14
CA LEU A 165 -7.50 9.90 -10.47
C LEU A 165 -7.07 9.64 -9.03
N GLY A 166 -7.82 8.84 -8.28
CA GLY A 166 -7.46 8.47 -6.91
C GLY A 166 -6.17 7.68 -6.82
N ASP A 167 -5.95 6.77 -7.77
CA ASP A 167 -4.70 6.03 -7.85
C ASP A 167 -3.52 6.95 -8.20
N ALA A 168 -3.72 7.87 -9.13
CA ALA A 168 -2.70 8.87 -9.46
C ALA A 168 -2.34 9.74 -8.23
N ILE A 169 -3.33 10.17 -7.44
CA ILE A 169 -3.09 10.92 -6.20
C ILE A 169 -2.31 10.06 -5.19
N ALA A 170 -2.76 8.84 -4.91
CA ALA A 170 -2.17 7.99 -3.90
C ALA A 170 -0.73 7.60 -4.23
N ILE A 171 -0.46 7.19 -5.46
CA ILE A 171 0.89 6.79 -5.90
C ILE A 171 1.82 8.00 -5.98
N THR A 172 1.33 9.16 -6.44
CA THR A 172 2.16 10.38 -6.43
C THR A 172 2.54 10.77 -5.00
N CYS A 173 1.60 10.74 -4.05
CA CYS A 173 1.90 11.00 -2.63
C CYS A 173 2.89 9.97 -2.06
N MET A 174 2.71 8.70 -2.38
CA MET A 174 3.62 7.61 -1.98
C MET A 174 5.06 7.87 -2.41
N VAL A 175 5.25 8.25 -3.68
CA VAL A 175 6.58 8.55 -4.26
C VAL A 175 7.22 9.76 -3.58
N TYR A 176 6.49 10.87 -3.44
CA TYR A 176 7.01 12.08 -2.78
C TYR A 176 7.31 11.89 -1.30
N LYS A 177 6.54 11.07 -0.59
CA LYS A 177 6.79 10.71 0.81
C LYS A 177 7.92 9.68 0.96
N LYS A 178 8.51 9.20 -0.13
CA LYS A 178 9.54 8.14 -0.15
C LYS A 178 9.09 6.86 0.56
N PHE A 179 7.78 6.57 0.51
CA PHE A 179 7.20 5.38 1.11
C PHE A 179 7.59 4.15 0.29
N GLY A 180 8.47 3.33 0.86
CA GLY A 180 9.08 2.21 0.15
C GLY A 180 8.42 0.86 0.42
N LYS A 181 9.02 -0.19 -0.14
CA LYS A 181 8.55 -1.58 0.02
C LYS A 181 8.51 -2.03 1.49
N LEU A 182 9.48 -1.60 2.29
CA LEU A 182 9.55 -1.95 3.72
C LEU A 182 8.43 -1.27 4.52
N ASP A 183 8.07 -0.03 4.16
CA ASP A 183 6.96 0.66 4.80
C ASP A 183 5.63 0.02 4.41
N PHE A 184 5.46 -0.34 3.13
CA PHE A 184 4.29 -1.07 2.65
C PHE A 184 4.08 -2.39 3.40
N LYS A 185 5.15 -3.13 3.69
CA LYS A 185 5.12 -4.36 4.48
C LYS A 185 4.54 -4.16 5.89
N LYS A 186 4.83 -3.02 6.56
CA LYS A 186 4.31 -2.71 7.90
C LYS A 186 2.79 -2.66 7.93
N PHE A 187 2.16 -2.18 6.85
CA PHE A 187 0.70 -2.07 6.74
C PHE A 187 0.01 -3.32 6.17
N HIS A 188 0.79 -4.29 5.66
CA HIS A 188 0.27 -5.51 5.05
C HIS A 188 0.91 -6.78 5.64
N PRO A 189 0.75 -7.07 6.95
CA PRO A 189 1.47 -8.15 7.63
C PRO A 189 1.08 -9.56 7.15
N SER A 190 -0.11 -9.73 6.58
CA SER A 190 -0.70 -11.05 6.29
C SER A 190 -0.88 -11.38 4.80
N GLY A 191 -0.50 -10.51 3.88
CA GLY A 191 -0.73 -10.72 2.44
C GLY A 191 0.33 -11.58 1.75
N SER A 192 -0.01 -12.20 0.62
CA SER A 192 0.96 -12.91 -0.26
C SER A 192 2.13 -12.01 -0.68
N LEU A 193 1.90 -10.72 -0.76
CA LEU A 193 2.91 -9.70 -1.02
C LEU A 193 3.89 -9.56 0.15
N SER A 194 3.43 -9.69 1.41
CA SER A 194 4.28 -9.69 2.60
C SER A 194 5.29 -10.83 2.58
N ILE A 195 4.90 -12.01 2.09
CA ILE A 195 5.80 -13.17 1.95
C ILE A 195 6.95 -12.83 0.98
N LYS A 196 6.66 -12.16 -0.13
CA LYS A 196 7.67 -11.74 -1.13
C LYS A 196 8.57 -10.61 -0.64
N LEU A 197 8.16 -9.88 0.40
CA LEU A 197 8.91 -8.77 0.98
C LEU A 197 9.63 -9.15 2.28
N LYS A 198 9.69 -10.44 2.63
CA LYS A 198 10.45 -10.91 3.79
C LYS A 198 11.93 -10.58 3.62
N THR A 199 12.51 -10.03 4.67
CA THR A 199 13.94 -9.78 4.76
C THR A 199 14.66 -11.01 5.32
N VAL A 200 15.98 -11.03 5.25
CA VAL A 200 16.78 -12.06 5.94
C VAL A 200 16.48 -12.05 7.45
N GLU A 201 16.32 -10.87 8.04
CA GLU A 201 15.98 -10.70 9.46
C GLU A 201 14.64 -11.35 9.84
N ASP A 202 13.64 -11.34 8.95
CA ASP A 202 12.34 -11.99 9.18
C ASP A 202 12.42 -13.53 9.14
N LEU A 203 13.42 -14.07 8.46
CA LEU A 203 13.55 -15.50 8.19
C LEU A 203 14.68 -16.16 8.98
N MET A 204 15.70 -15.38 9.38
CA MET A 204 16.85 -15.91 10.08
C MET A 204 16.48 -16.51 11.44
N LEU A 205 17.17 -17.55 11.81
CA LEU A 205 17.11 -18.09 13.16
C LEU A 205 17.91 -17.19 14.09
N SER A 206 17.41 -17.00 15.31
CA SER A 206 18.07 -16.18 16.34
C SER A 206 18.17 -16.87 17.69
N GLY A 207 19.08 -16.43 18.54
CA GLY A 207 19.25 -16.88 19.90
C GLY A 207 19.47 -18.40 20.01
N LYS A 208 18.70 -19.08 20.87
CA LYS A 208 18.82 -20.52 21.14
C LYS A 208 18.46 -21.43 19.95
N LYS A 209 17.87 -20.89 18.89
CA LYS A 209 17.55 -21.66 17.67
C LYS A 209 18.80 -21.87 16.81
N ILE A 210 19.79 -21.00 16.91
CA ILE A 210 21.05 -21.14 16.17
C ILE A 210 21.84 -22.32 16.75
N PRO A 211 22.37 -23.20 15.89
CA PRO A 211 23.08 -24.41 16.33
C PRO A 211 24.54 -24.08 16.73
N PHE A 212 24.73 -23.39 17.86
CA PHE A 212 26.05 -23.10 18.40
C PHE A 212 26.66 -24.31 19.10
N VAL A 213 27.96 -24.51 18.87
CA VAL A 213 28.81 -25.42 19.63
C VAL A 213 30.13 -24.75 19.98
N ASN A 214 30.77 -25.18 21.08
CA ASN A 214 32.11 -24.70 21.42
C ASN A 214 33.16 -25.39 20.54
N GLU A 215 34.24 -24.70 20.18
CA GLU A 215 35.32 -25.21 19.31
C GLU A 215 36.06 -26.42 19.92
N ASN A 216 35.94 -26.63 21.24
CA ASN A 216 36.59 -27.72 22.00
C ASN A 216 35.70 -28.97 22.14
N VAL A 217 34.43 -28.95 21.66
CA VAL A 217 33.58 -30.15 21.74
C VAL A 217 34.13 -31.27 20.84
N SER A 218 33.80 -32.49 21.22
CA SER A 218 34.21 -33.67 20.41
C SER A 218 33.44 -33.68 19.09
N MET A 219 34.01 -34.29 18.07
CA MET A 219 33.34 -34.49 16.79
C MET A 219 32.04 -35.26 16.94
N LYS A 220 32.00 -36.25 17.88
CA LYS A 220 30.77 -36.99 18.23
C LYS A 220 29.68 -36.08 18.70
N ASP A 221 29.95 -35.15 19.62
CA ASP A 221 28.97 -34.22 20.15
C ASP A 221 28.52 -33.20 19.10
N ALA A 222 29.44 -32.78 18.25
CA ALA A 222 29.12 -31.94 17.07
C ALA A 222 28.15 -32.64 16.12
N LEU A 223 28.35 -33.93 15.82
CA LEU A 223 27.44 -34.73 14.99
C LEU A 223 26.05 -34.87 15.62
N VAL A 224 25.99 -35.14 16.93
CA VAL A 224 24.71 -35.18 17.66
C VAL A 224 23.99 -33.83 17.57
N SER A 225 24.73 -32.73 17.69
CA SER A 225 24.15 -31.39 17.67
C SER A 225 23.63 -31.02 16.26
N ILE A 226 24.34 -31.35 15.18
CA ILE A 226 23.89 -31.06 13.81
C ILE A 226 22.62 -31.84 13.47
N THR A 227 22.58 -33.13 13.87
CA THR A 227 21.41 -34.00 13.67
C THR A 227 20.20 -33.49 14.47
N LYS A 228 20.39 -33.19 15.77
CA LYS A 228 19.31 -32.71 16.65
C LYS A 228 18.71 -31.40 16.18
N LYS A 229 19.50 -30.48 15.67
CA LYS A 229 19.04 -29.18 15.16
C LYS A 229 18.48 -29.24 13.76
N ASN A 230 18.82 -30.26 12.98
CA ASN A 230 18.32 -30.52 11.61
C ASN A 230 18.43 -29.31 10.66
N LEU A 231 19.52 -28.56 10.76
CA LEU A 231 19.79 -27.36 9.95
C LEU A 231 20.96 -27.57 8.96
N GLY A 232 21.56 -28.77 8.94
CA GLY A 232 22.67 -29.11 8.06
C GLY A 232 23.95 -28.30 8.30
N THR A 233 24.01 -27.54 9.42
CA THR A 233 25.16 -26.69 9.76
C THR A 233 25.30 -26.50 11.26
N LEU A 234 26.52 -26.25 11.71
CA LEU A 234 26.85 -25.79 13.08
C LEU A 234 27.64 -24.50 13.00
N VAL A 235 27.40 -23.60 13.92
CA VAL A 235 28.18 -22.37 14.11
C VAL A 235 29.10 -22.61 15.31
N ILE A 236 30.41 -22.52 15.12
CA ILE A 236 31.43 -22.85 16.11
C ILE A 236 31.88 -21.57 16.79
N ARG A 237 31.91 -21.57 18.13
CA ARG A 237 32.32 -20.45 18.96
C ARG A 237 33.46 -20.82 19.92
N ASN A 238 34.33 -19.87 20.20
CA ASN A 238 35.31 -20.02 21.26
C ASN A 238 34.71 -19.75 22.63
N ASN A 239 35.52 -19.88 23.69
CA ASN A 239 35.10 -19.66 25.08
C ASN A 239 34.65 -18.20 25.36
N ARG A 240 34.99 -17.25 24.50
CA ARG A 240 34.56 -15.85 24.57
C ARG A 240 33.31 -15.57 23.74
N ASN A 241 32.62 -16.63 23.26
CA ASN A 241 31.43 -16.55 22.39
C ASN A 241 31.65 -15.89 21.00
N TYR A 242 32.88 -15.70 20.55
CA TYR A 242 33.15 -15.28 19.19
C TYR A 242 33.04 -16.47 18.23
N THR A 243 32.38 -16.26 17.10
CA THR A 243 32.28 -17.26 16.04
C THR A 243 33.66 -17.45 15.41
N THR A 244 34.17 -18.68 15.45
CA THR A 244 35.50 -19.07 14.94
C THR A 244 35.43 -19.90 13.66
N GLY A 245 34.25 -20.43 13.32
CA GLY A 245 34.04 -21.20 12.09
C GLY A 245 32.66 -21.79 11.97
N ILE A 246 32.46 -22.54 10.91
CA ILE A 246 31.26 -23.30 10.61
C ILE A 246 31.61 -24.74 10.22
N LEU A 247 30.68 -25.65 10.45
CA LEU A 247 30.74 -27.03 9.97
C LEU A 247 29.41 -27.38 9.31
N THR A 248 29.46 -27.90 8.08
CA THR A 248 28.26 -28.26 7.31
C THR A 248 28.19 -29.77 7.04
N ASP A 249 27.00 -30.27 6.67
CA ASP A 249 26.83 -31.66 6.23
C ASP A 249 27.74 -32.00 5.03
N GLY A 250 28.01 -31.04 4.14
CA GLY A 250 28.94 -31.18 3.04
C GLY A 250 30.39 -31.37 3.51
N ASP A 251 30.77 -30.74 4.62
CA ASP A 251 32.12 -30.93 5.21
C ASP A 251 32.21 -32.32 5.83
N LEU A 252 31.16 -32.78 6.52
CA LEU A 252 31.09 -34.12 7.08
C LEU A 252 31.23 -35.23 6.01
N LYS A 253 30.55 -35.06 4.87
CA LYS A 253 30.67 -35.98 3.73
C LYS A 253 32.11 -36.03 3.20
N ARG A 254 32.78 -34.87 3.10
CA ARG A 254 34.19 -34.81 2.62
C ARG A 254 35.14 -35.51 3.59
N ILE A 255 34.95 -35.32 4.89
CA ILE A 255 35.76 -35.96 5.94
C ILE A 255 35.59 -37.48 5.89
N ASN A 256 34.38 -37.99 5.72
CA ASN A 256 34.09 -39.42 5.64
C ASN A 256 34.82 -40.11 4.46
N ASN A 257 35.02 -39.40 3.37
CA ASN A 257 35.74 -39.92 2.20
C ASN A 257 37.27 -40.04 2.40
N ILE A 258 37.84 -39.45 3.47
CA ILE A 258 39.29 -39.45 3.73
C ILE A 258 39.73 -40.58 4.68
N LYS A 259 38.85 -41.54 5.02
CA LYS A 259 39.14 -42.70 5.90
C LYS A 259 39.71 -42.34 7.29
N LEU A 260 39.51 -41.13 7.79
CA LEU A 260 39.91 -40.74 9.12
C LEU A 260 38.81 -41.14 10.15
N SER A 261 39.23 -41.72 11.27
CA SER A 261 38.29 -42.04 12.37
C SER A 261 37.73 -40.74 12.97
N PHE A 262 36.41 -40.59 12.98
CA PHE A 262 35.75 -39.42 13.63
C PHE A 262 36.12 -39.26 15.12
N LYS A 263 36.60 -40.35 15.79
CA LYS A 263 37.02 -40.28 17.21
C LYS A 263 38.26 -39.43 17.42
N ASP A 264 39.14 -39.38 16.44
CA ASP A 264 40.46 -38.74 16.55
C ASP A 264 40.46 -37.30 15.98
N LEU A 265 39.36 -36.90 15.38
CA LEU A 265 39.22 -35.59 14.76
C LEU A 265 38.75 -34.50 15.77
N LYS A 266 39.55 -33.45 15.91
CA LYS A 266 39.16 -32.24 16.66
C LYS A 266 38.36 -31.32 15.75
N LEU A 267 37.21 -30.83 16.24
CA LEU A 267 36.32 -29.92 15.50
C LEU A 267 37.06 -28.71 14.92
N LYS A 268 38.00 -28.14 15.67
CA LYS A 268 38.86 -27.02 15.27
C LYS A 268 39.72 -27.27 14.02
N LYS A 269 40.05 -28.54 13.70
CA LYS A 269 40.84 -28.90 12.52
C LYS A 269 40.00 -29.06 11.24
N VAL A 270 38.71 -29.29 11.38
CA VAL A 270 37.81 -29.61 10.25
C VAL A 270 36.79 -28.50 9.94
N MET A 271 36.58 -27.55 10.86
CA MET A 271 35.71 -26.40 10.62
C MET A 271 36.28 -25.48 9.56
N LYS A 272 35.44 -24.87 8.76
CA LYS A 272 35.78 -23.72 7.90
C LYS A 272 35.82 -22.45 8.74
N LYS A 273 36.88 -21.70 8.60
CA LYS A 273 37.06 -20.39 9.21
C LYS A 273 36.43 -19.28 8.39
#